data_2772f02679b9bb38a5303b2a330e5e2e
#
_entry.id   2772f02679b9bb38a5303b2a330e5e2e
#
_cell.length_a   1.000
_cell.length_b   1.000
_cell.length_c   1.000
_cell.angle_alpha   90.00
_cell.angle_beta   90.00
_cell.angle_gamma   90.00
#
_symmetry.space_group_name_H-M   'P 1'
#
loop_
_entity.id
_entity.type
_entity.pdbx_description
1 polymer ?
#
loop_
_entity_poly.entity_id
_entity_poly.type
_entity_poly.pdbx_seq_one_letter_code
_entity_poly.pdbx_strand_id
1 'polypeptide(L)'
;IEVNPRASRTVPFVSKATGMPLAKVATRVMVGETLRSSLEYYDKYNIVMEENGLLKPRLKDHISVKEAVFPFHKLYGADLVLGPEMKSTGEVMGISSNFGISFAKAQNAPANRNVTEATCIISLLDTDKKHAPEIASGLLKHGFKLVATRGTQAILQSAGLECEVVLKISEGRPNIE
;
A
#
# COMPACT_ATOMS: atom_id res chain seq x y z
N ILE A 1 -4.89 -17.51 0.59
CA ILE A 1 -5.46 -16.69 1.69
C ILE A 1 -5.08 -17.35 3.00
N GLU A 2 -4.60 -16.57 3.95
CA GLU A 2 -4.14 -17.03 5.27
C GLU A 2 -4.95 -16.33 6.36
N VAL A 3 -5.30 -17.06 7.41
CA VAL A 3 -5.92 -16.52 8.61
C VAL A 3 -4.99 -16.78 9.80
N ASN A 4 -4.58 -15.71 10.48
CA ASN A 4 -3.73 -15.79 11.66
C ASN A 4 -4.59 -15.76 12.94
N PRO A 5 -4.76 -16.87 13.66
CA PRO A 5 -5.55 -16.91 14.91
C PRO A 5 -4.76 -16.35 16.10
N ARG A 6 -4.15 -15.21 15.94
CA ARG A 6 -3.29 -14.53 16.91
C ARG A 6 -3.28 -13.03 16.66
N ALA A 7 -2.80 -12.25 17.62
CA ALA A 7 -2.47 -10.86 17.37
C ALA A 7 -1.46 -10.74 16.23
N SER A 8 -1.69 -9.81 15.32
CA SER A 8 -0.88 -9.58 14.13
C SER A 8 -0.39 -8.14 14.05
N ARG A 9 0.46 -7.82 13.08
CA ARG A 9 0.90 -6.44 12.81
C ARG A 9 -0.26 -5.49 12.45
N THR A 10 -1.42 -6.02 12.12
CA THR A 10 -2.63 -5.23 11.89
C THR A 10 -3.11 -4.53 13.16
N VAL A 11 -2.88 -5.11 14.35
CA VAL A 11 -3.27 -4.49 15.63
C VAL A 11 -2.64 -3.09 15.83
N PRO A 12 -1.31 -2.89 15.72
CA PRO A 12 -0.73 -1.56 15.82
C PRO A 12 -1.17 -0.62 14.70
N PHE A 13 -1.40 -1.12 13.49
CA PHE A 13 -1.95 -0.33 12.39
C PHE A 13 -3.34 0.21 12.74
N VAL A 14 -4.27 -0.67 13.11
CA VAL A 14 -5.64 -0.27 13.48
C VAL A 14 -5.64 0.64 14.70
N SER A 15 -4.79 0.36 15.71
CA SER A 15 -4.65 1.23 16.87
C SER A 15 -4.27 2.66 16.50
N LYS A 16 -3.33 2.84 15.57
CA LYS A 16 -2.93 4.16 15.09
C LYS A 16 -3.99 4.80 14.20
N ALA A 17 -4.62 4.02 13.32
CA ALA A 17 -5.66 4.50 12.42
C ALA A 17 -6.89 5.02 13.17
N THR A 18 -7.31 4.32 14.22
CA THR A 18 -8.48 4.68 15.03
C THR A 18 -8.15 5.57 16.23
N GLY A 19 -6.89 5.62 16.64
CA GLY A 19 -6.46 6.26 17.88
C GLY A 19 -6.76 5.43 19.14
N MET A 20 -7.22 4.19 18.98
CA MET A 20 -7.58 3.30 20.09
C MET A 20 -6.42 2.38 20.47
N PRO A 21 -6.01 2.31 21.73
CA PRO A 21 -4.91 1.45 22.15
C PRO A 21 -5.35 -0.01 22.32
N LEU A 22 -5.59 -0.70 21.20
CA LEU A 22 -6.17 -2.06 21.17
C LEU A 22 -5.40 -3.08 22.02
N ALA A 23 -4.07 -3.02 22.00
CA ALA A 23 -3.27 -3.93 22.81
C ALA A 23 -3.50 -3.75 24.31
N LYS A 24 -3.66 -2.50 24.78
CA LYS A 24 -3.96 -2.19 26.18
C LYS A 24 -5.36 -2.66 26.56
N VAL A 25 -6.35 -2.44 25.69
CA VAL A 25 -7.72 -2.95 25.89
C VAL A 25 -7.72 -4.47 25.99
N ALA A 26 -7.06 -5.15 25.05
CA ALA A 26 -6.94 -6.60 25.07
C ALA A 26 -6.28 -7.12 26.37
N THR A 27 -5.20 -6.48 26.82
CA THR A 27 -4.52 -6.85 28.06
C THR A 27 -5.45 -6.74 29.28
N ARG A 28 -6.23 -5.66 29.39
CA ARG A 28 -7.19 -5.49 30.49
C ARG A 28 -8.26 -6.58 30.49
N VAL A 29 -8.78 -6.91 29.32
CA VAL A 29 -9.74 -8.02 29.16
C VAL A 29 -9.12 -9.37 29.54
N MET A 30 -7.86 -9.61 29.17
CA MET A 30 -7.16 -10.85 29.51
C MET A 30 -6.90 -11.01 31.02
N VAL A 31 -6.80 -9.93 31.77
CA VAL A 31 -6.66 -9.98 33.24
C VAL A 31 -8.02 -9.96 33.97
N GLY A 32 -9.12 -10.13 33.25
CA GLY A 32 -10.45 -10.33 33.81
C GLY A 32 -11.37 -9.11 33.82
N GLU A 33 -10.95 -7.98 33.26
CA GLU A 33 -11.86 -6.84 33.11
C GLU A 33 -12.88 -7.10 31.99
N THR A 34 -14.06 -6.49 32.13
CA THR A 34 -15.02 -6.53 31.03
C THR A 34 -14.58 -5.62 29.90
N LEU A 35 -14.97 -5.94 28.66
CA LEU A 35 -14.70 -5.06 27.54
C LEU A 35 -15.29 -3.66 27.76
N ARG A 36 -16.50 -3.59 28.35
CA ARG A 36 -17.16 -2.33 28.68
C ARG A 36 -16.32 -1.46 29.62
N SER A 37 -15.88 -1.99 30.76
CA SER A 37 -15.06 -1.22 31.73
C SER A 37 -13.72 -0.79 31.14
N SER A 38 -13.11 -1.67 30.33
CA SER A 38 -11.86 -1.35 29.63
C SER A 38 -12.04 -0.21 28.64
N LEU A 39 -13.20 -0.11 27.98
CA LEU A 39 -13.50 0.95 27.00
C LEU A 39 -13.88 2.25 27.66
N GLU A 40 -14.67 2.22 28.75
CA GLU A 40 -14.97 3.41 29.56
C GLU A 40 -13.68 4.06 30.08
N TYR A 41 -12.70 3.26 30.47
CA TYR A 41 -11.38 3.77 30.85
C TYR A 41 -10.67 4.51 29.69
N TYR A 42 -10.94 4.11 28.45
CA TYR A 42 -10.37 4.69 27.23
C TYR A 42 -11.34 5.57 26.44
N ASP A 43 -12.45 6.04 27.05
CA ASP A 43 -13.47 6.89 26.37
C ASP A 43 -12.87 8.13 25.71
N LYS A 44 -11.80 8.68 26.29
CA LYS A 44 -11.00 9.76 25.69
C LYS A 44 -10.46 9.45 24.28
N TYR A 45 -10.48 8.18 23.85
CA TYR A 45 -10.02 7.75 22.53
C TYR A 45 -11.13 7.68 21.48
N ASN A 46 -12.27 8.36 21.71
CA ASN A 46 -13.33 8.51 20.73
C ASN A 46 -14.01 7.20 20.27
N ILE A 47 -14.40 6.38 21.21
CA ILE A 47 -15.24 5.20 20.93
C ILE A 47 -16.67 5.54 21.31
N VAL A 48 -17.59 5.24 20.40
CA VAL A 48 -19.02 5.32 20.66
C VAL A 48 -19.56 3.91 20.77
N MET A 49 -20.26 3.62 21.85
CA MET A 49 -21.08 2.41 21.92
C MET A 49 -22.43 2.72 21.28
N GLU A 50 -22.75 2.01 20.20
CA GLU A 50 -24.07 2.06 19.58
C GLU A 50 -25.12 1.41 20.48
N GLU A 51 -26.40 1.72 20.29
CA GLU A 51 -27.52 1.17 21.09
C GLU A 51 -27.58 -0.36 21.04
N ASN A 52 -27.11 -0.96 19.94
CA ASN A 52 -26.98 -2.42 19.77
C ASN A 52 -25.79 -3.04 20.50
N GLY A 53 -25.03 -2.27 21.28
CA GLY A 53 -23.85 -2.71 22.01
C GLY A 53 -22.57 -2.85 21.15
N LEU A 54 -22.62 -2.52 19.88
CA LEU A 54 -21.45 -2.49 19.02
C LEU A 54 -20.60 -1.25 19.30
N LEU A 55 -19.31 -1.45 19.30
CA LEU A 55 -18.32 -0.40 19.50
C LEU A 55 -17.92 0.14 18.12
N LYS A 56 -18.19 1.40 17.91
CA LYS A 56 -17.81 2.11 16.69
C LYS A 56 -16.72 3.11 17.02
N PRO A 57 -15.52 2.96 16.45
CA PRO A 57 -14.55 4.03 16.55
C PRO A 57 -15.11 5.25 15.81
N ARG A 58 -15.03 6.43 16.42
CA ARG A 58 -15.21 7.68 15.67
C ARG A 58 -14.04 7.76 14.71
N LEU A 59 -14.25 7.28 13.49
CA LEU A 59 -13.27 7.40 12.44
C LEU A 59 -13.03 8.90 12.23
N LYS A 60 -11.78 9.30 12.36
CA LYS A 60 -11.36 10.64 11.94
C LYS A 60 -11.51 10.70 10.42
N ASP A 61 -11.75 11.89 9.87
CA ASP A 61 -11.81 12.14 8.43
C ASP A 61 -10.41 12.01 7.82
N HIS A 62 -9.85 10.79 7.84
CA HIS A 62 -8.56 10.49 7.24
C HIS A 62 -8.56 9.09 6.62
N ILE A 63 -7.67 8.92 5.68
CA ILE A 63 -7.40 7.65 5.01
C ILE A 63 -6.08 7.11 5.55
N SER A 64 -6.10 5.87 6.02
CA SER A 64 -4.92 5.16 6.49
C SER A 64 -4.54 4.07 5.50
N VAL A 65 -3.30 4.12 5.01
CA VAL A 65 -2.73 3.14 4.09
C VAL A 65 -1.67 2.34 4.82
N LYS A 66 -1.77 1.01 4.73
CA LYS A 66 -0.76 0.07 5.22
C LYS A 66 -0.01 -0.51 4.03
N GLU A 67 1.32 -0.47 4.10
CA GLU A 67 2.20 -1.00 3.06
C GLU A 67 3.19 -1.98 3.67
N ALA A 68 3.49 -3.07 2.95
CA ALA A 68 4.51 -4.02 3.36
C ALA A 68 5.91 -3.50 3.00
N VAL A 69 6.89 -3.78 3.86
CA VAL A 69 8.29 -3.44 3.61
C VAL A 69 9.01 -4.65 3.04
N PHE A 70 9.55 -4.51 1.83
CA PHE A 70 10.34 -5.53 1.13
C PHE A 70 11.80 -5.08 1.01
N PRO A 71 12.67 -5.40 1.97
CA PRO A 71 14.06 -4.95 1.94
C PRO A 71 14.93 -5.89 1.07
N PHE A 72 14.63 -6.02 -0.21
CA PHE A 72 15.36 -6.90 -1.12
C PHE A 72 16.87 -6.61 -1.15
N HIS A 73 17.28 -5.36 -0.91
CA HIS A 73 18.70 -4.99 -0.78
C HIS A 73 19.41 -5.68 0.40
N LYS A 74 18.66 -6.22 1.37
CA LYS A 74 19.20 -6.99 2.52
C LYS A 74 19.01 -8.50 2.35
N LEU A 75 18.25 -8.93 1.35
CA LEU A 75 17.92 -10.31 1.08
C LEU A 75 18.73 -10.80 -0.13
N TYR A 76 20.04 -10.96 0.05
CA TYR A 76 20.92 -11.38 -1.03
C TYR A 76 20.48 -12.72 -1.64
N GLY A 77 20.36 -12.78 -2.96
CA GLY A 77 19.96 -13.98 -3.70
C GLY A 77 18.45 -14.28 -3.65
N ALA A 78 17.64 -13.43 -3.02
CA ALA A 78 16.20 -13.59 -3.07
C ALA A 78 15.65 -13.12 -4.42
N ASP A 79 14.75 -13.92 -5.00
CA ASP A 79 14.00 -13.52 -6.18
C ASP A 79 13.12 -12.32 -5.88
N LEU A 80 13.13 -11.34 -6.77
CA LEU A 80 12.29 -10.14 -6.69
C LEU A 80 10.81 -10.46 -6.99
N VAL A 81 10.55 -11.54 -7.71
CA VAL A 81 9.18 -12.01 -7.97
C VAL A 81 8.60 -12.56 -6.68
N LEU A 82 7.43 -12.03 -6.30
CA LEU A 82 6.74 -12.48 -5.10
C LEU A 82 6.11 -13.87 -5.34
N GLY A 83 6.37 -14.78 -4.40
CA GLY A 83 5.83 -16.13 -4.36
C GLY A 83 5.09 -16.38 -3.04
N PRO A 84 4.79 -17.66 -2.71
CA PRO A 84 4.08 -18.02 -1.49
C PRO A 84 4.89 -17.76 -0.21
N GLU A 85 6.20 -17.59 -0.32
CA GLU A 85 7.09 -17.34 0.82
C GLU A 85 7.04 -15.86 1.23
N MET A 86 6.96 -15.62 2.53
CA MET A 86 6.97 -14.26 3.08
C MET A 86 8.34 -13.63 2.92
N LYS A 87 8.43 -12.54 2.15
CA LYS A 87 9.64 -11.73 1.96
C LYS A 87 9.56 -10.35 2.63
N SER A 88 8.40 -10.01 3.19
CA SER A 88 8.23 -8.76 3.93
C SER A 88 8.82 -8.85 5.33
N THR A 89 9.50 -7.79 5.78
CA THR A 89 10.13 -7.73 7.11
C THR A 89 9.45 -6.77 8.05
N GLY A 90 8.52 -5.96 7.56
CA GLY A 90 7.81 -4.98 8.36
C GLY A 90 6.63 -4.39 7.62
N GLU A 91 6.00 -3.43 8.25
CA GLU A 91 4.89 -2.68 7.70
C GLU A 91 5.06 -1.21 8.06
N VAL A 92 4.66 -0.35 7.16
CA VAL A 92 4.64 1.11 7.32
C VAL A 92 3.24 1.63 7.13
N MET A 93 3.02 2.88 7.53
CA MET A 93 1.70 3.50 7.50
C MET A 93 1.80 4.93 6.98
N GLY A 94 0.88 5.27 6.07
CA GLY A 94 0.62 6.64 5.65
C GLY A 94 -0.77 7.09 6.12
N ILE A 95 -0.88 8.32 6.60
CA ILE A 95 -2.15 8.93 7.02
C ILE A 95 -2.29 10.33 6.42
N SER A 96 -3.45 10.61 5.82
CA SER A 96 -3.84 11.92 5.30
C SER A 96 -5.34 11.94 5.04
N SER A 97 -5.92 13.10 4.81
CA SER A 97 -7.29 13.24 4.30
C SER A 97 -7.43 12.82 2.82
N ASN A 98 -6.32 12.66 2.10
CA ASN A 98 -6.28 12.27 0.70
C ASN A 98 -5.59 10.92 0.53
N PHE A 99 -6.20 10.02 -0.26
CA PHE A 99 -5.66 8.69 -0.51
C PHE A 99 -4.27 8.72 -1.15
N GLY A 100 -4.08 9.51 -2.20
CA GLY A 100 -2.79 9.60 -2.91
C GLY A 100 -1.65 10.05 -1.99
N ILE A 101 -1.92 11.01 -1.11
CA ILE A 101 -0.94 11.48 -0.11
C ILE A 101 -0.67 10.39 0.94
N SER A 102 -1.69 9.69 1.41
CA SER A 102 -1.52 8.59 2.36
C SER A 102 -0.71 7.44 1.76
N PHE A 103 -1.00 7.11 0.51
CA PHE A 103 -0.27 6.09 -0.25
C PHE A 103 1.20 6.50 -0.46
N ALA A 104 1.44 7.72 -0.92
CA ALA A 104 2.80 8.24 -1.11
C ALA A 104 3.61 8.24 0.18
N LYS A 105 3.01 8.62 1.32
CA LYS A 105 3.66 8.53 2.63
C LYS A 105 4.03 7.09 2.99
N ALA A 106 3.14 6.12 2.74
CA ALA A 106 3.41 4.72 3.00
C ALA A 106 4.53 4.18 2.10
N GLN A 107 4.52 4.50 0.80
CA GLN A 107 5.55 4.10 -0.15
C GLN A 107 6.93 4.70 0.15
N ASN A 108 6.98 5.96 0.56
CA ASN A 108 8.25 6.64 0.85
C ASN A 108 8.86 6.24 2.21
N ALA A 109 8.05 5.75 3.15
CA ALA A 109 8.52 5.43 4.50
C ALA A 109 9.65 4.38 4.55
N PRO A 110 9.64 3.28 3.76
CA PRO A 110 10.72 2.29 3.79
C PRO A 110 11.96 2.71 3.00
N ALA A 111 11.86 3.61 2.04
CA ALA A 111 12.90 3.83 1.04
C ALA A 111 13.62 5.18 1.13
N ASN A 112 13.07 6.18 1.81
CA ASN A 112 13.57 7.57 1.82
C ASN A 112 13.89 8.12 0.41
N ARG A 113 13.20 7.67 -0.63
CA ARG A 113 13.46 8.04 -2.02
C ARG A 113 12.22 8.69 -2.63
N ASN A 114 12.26 10.00 -2.75
CA ASN A 114 11.44 10.67 -3.75
C ASN A 114 12.08 10.41 -5.13
N VAL A 115 11.48 9.53 -5.91
CA VAL A 115 11.88 9.31 -7.29
C VAL A 115 11.28 10.46 -8.11
N THR A 116 12.09 11.46 -8.42
CA THR A 116 11.66 12.64 -9.19
C THR A 116 12.04 12.55 -10.66
N GLU A 117 13.06 11.76 -11.00
CA GLU A 117 13.52 11.54 -12.37
C GLU A 117 13.89 10.07 -12.53
N ALA A 118 13.11 9.32 -13.29
CA ALA A 118 13.36 7.92 -13.56
C ALA A 118 12.69 7.48 -14.86
N THR A 119 13.08 6.32 -15.35
CA THR A 119 12.37 5.61 -16.41
C THR A 119 11.25 4.78 -15.80
N CYS A 120 10.03 5.00 -16.24
CA CYS A 120 8.86 4.25 -15.80
C CYS A 120 8.49 3.19 -16.85
N ILE A 121 8.38 1.93 -16.44
CA ILE A 121 7.92 0.85 -17.29
C ILE A 121 6.41 0.72 -17.15
N ILE A 122 5.69 0.80 -18.26
CA ILE A 122 4.23 0.62 -18.28
C ILE A 122 3.91 -0.69 -19.02
N SER A 123 3.31 -1.63 -18.30
CA SER A 123 2.81 -2.89 -18.85
C SER A 123 1.41 -3.16 -18.30
N LEU A 124 0.40 -3.11 -19.13
CA LEU A 124 -0.99 -3.24 -18.73
C LEU A 124 -1.67 -4.43 -19.43
N LEU A 125 -2.62 -5.03 -18.73
CA LEU A 125 -3.52 -6.02 -19.29
C LEU A 125 -4.40 -5.35 -20.38
N ASP A 126 -4.84 -6.12 -21.36
CA ASP A 126 -5.58 -5.57 -22.52
C ASP A 126 -6.84 -4.81 -22.09
N THR A 127 -7.55 -5.27 -21.07
CA THR A 127 -8.73 -4.60 -20.50
C THR A 127 -8.42 -3.23 -19.91
N ASP A 128 -7.18 -3.02 -19.43
CA ASP A 128 -6.77 -1.83 -18.69
C ASP A 128 -6.01 -0.82 -19.55
N LYS A 129 -5.62 -1.22 -20.75
CA LYS A 129 -4.89 -0.37 -21.70
C LYS A 129 -5.59 0.95 -22.05
N LYS A 130 -6.92 0.99 -21.93
CA LYS A 130 -7.70 2.23 -22.11
C LYS A 130 -7.29 3.35 -21.14
N HIS A 131 -6.70 3.02 -20.01
CA HIS A 131 -6.20 3.97 -19.01
C HIS A 131 -4.73 4.37 -19.24
N ALA A 132 -4.03 3.68 -20.15
CA ALA A 132 -2.61 3.94 -20.41
C ALA A 132 -2.30 5.40 -20.78
N PRO A 133 -3.07 6.09 -21.64
CA PRO A 133 -2.77 7.47 -22.02
C PRO A 133 -2.86 8.45 -20.85
N GLU A 134 -3.84 8.30 -19.97
CA GLU A 134 -4.01 9.15 -18.80
C GLU A 134 -2.84 8.97 -17.82
N ILE A 135 -2.49 7.71 -17.52
CA ILE A 135 -1.37 7.37 -16.64
C ILE A 135 -0.05 7.91 -17.21
N ALA A 136 0.20 7.66 -18.50
CA ALA A 136 1.41 8.11 -19.17
C ALA A 136 1.54 9.63 -19.19
N SER A 137 0.45 10.34 -19.50
CA SER A 137 0.43 11.82 -19.47
C SER A 137 0.75 12.37 -18.08
N GLY A 138 0.23 11.73 -17.03
CA GLY A 138 0.55 12.08 -15.65
C GLY A 138 2.04 11.90 -15.34
N LEU A 139 2.62 10.78 -15.73
CA LEU A 139 4.05 10.49 -15.51
C LEU A 139 4.96 11.46 -16.27
N LEU A 140 4.66 11.73 -17.56
CA LEU A 140 5.42 12.70 -18.36
C LEU A 140 5.41 14.11 -17.76
N LYS A 141 4.27 14.56 -17.22
CA LYS A 141 4.18 15.86 -16.52
C LYS A 141 5.09 15.94 -15.29
N HIS A 142 5.42 14.80 -14.69
CA HIS A 142 6.33 14.71 -13.56
C HIS A 142 7.78 14.39 -13.95
N GLY A 143 8.12 14.45 -15.24
CA GLY A 143 9.49 14.31 -15.73
C GLY A 143 9.98 12.87 -15.90
N PHE A 144 9.09 11.88 -15.81
CA PHE A 144 9.44 10.49 -16.06
C PHE A 144 9.64 10.21 -17.55
N LYS A 145 10.66 9.43 -17.89
CA LYS A 145 10.78 8.78 -19.20
C LYS A 145 9.91 7.52 -19.22
N LEU A 146 9.30 7.24 -20.38
CA LEU A 146 8.39 6.10 -20.49
C LEU A 146 8.97 5.00 -21.37
N VAL A 147 8.83 3.78 -20.89
CA VAL A 147 9.11 2.54 -21.60
C VAL A 147 7.89 1.64 -21.46
N ALA A 148 7.44 0.99 -22.51
CA ALA A 148 6.28 0.11 -22.40
C ALA A 148 6.43 -1.16 -23.24
N THR A 149 5.72 -2.22 -22.82
CA THR A 149 5.57 -3.42 -23.64
C THR A 149 4.83 -3.08 -24.94
N ARG A 150 5.13 -3.80 -26.05
CA ARG A 150 4.66 -3.51 -27.41
C ARG A 150 3.17 -3.14 -27.49
N GLY A 151 2.30 -3.95 -26.85
CA GLY A 151 0.86 -3.70 -26.92
C GLY A 151 0.42 -2.44 -26.17
N THR A 152 1.09 -2.06 -25.09
CA THR A 152 0.84 -0.82 -24.36
C THR A 152 1.44 0.36 -25.10
N GLN A 153 2.66 0.22 -25.65
CA GLN A 153 3.34 1.24 -26.43
C GLN A 153 2.51 1.66 -27.65
N ALA A 154 1.93 0.71 -28.39
CA ALA A 154 1.08 1.01 -29.54
C ALA A 154 -0.12 1.92 -29.18
N ILE A 155 -0.74 1.70 -28.02
CA ILE A 155 -1.82 2.55 -27.50
C ILE A 155 -1.31 3.95 -27.16
N LEU A 156 -0.15 4.05 -26.51
CA LEU A 156 0.45 5.35 -26.16
C LEU A 156 0.81 6.15 -27.41
N GLN A 157 1.40 5.51 -28.42
CA GLN A 157 1.72 6.15 -29.70
C GLN A 157 0.47 6.62 -30.44
N SER A 158 -0.61 5.84 -30.44
CA SER A 158 -1.87 6.26 -31.06
C SER A 158 -2.50 7.46 -30.36
N ALA A 159 -2.17 7.67 -29.08
CA ALA A 159 -2.56 8.85 -28.31
C ALA A 159 -1.57 10.03 -28.42
N GLY A 160 -0.54 9.93 -29.29
CA GLY A 160 0.46 10.98 -29.48
C GLY A 160 1.50 11.10 -28.37
N LEU A 161 1.67 10.05 -27.54
CA LEU A 161 2.64 10.02 -26.45
C LEU A 161 3.89 9.24 -26.85
N GLU A 162 5.05 9.86 -26.72
CA GLU A 162 6.34 9.20 -26.97
C GLU A 162 6.67 8.19 -25.88
N CYS A 163 7.04 6.98 -26.30
CA CYS A 163 7.37 5.89 -25.41
C CYS A 163 8.29 4.89 -26.12
N GLU A 164 9.37 4.50 -25.46
CA GLU A 164 10.26 3.44 -25.96
C GLU A 164 9.64 2.06 -25.73
N VAL A 165 10.05 1.07 -26.57
CA VAL A 165 9.61 -0.33 -26.43
C VAL A 165 10.55 -1.10 -25.52
N VAL A 166 9.98 -1.88 -24.62
CA VAL A 166 10.69 -2.96 -23.92
C VAL A 166 10.03 -4.30 -24.22
N LEU A 167 10.83 -5.34 -24.39
CA LEU A 167 10.34 -6.67 -24.65
C LEU A 167 9.87 -7.35 -23.36
N LYS A 168 8.90 -8.24 -23.46
CA LYS A 168 8.60 -9.20 -22.40
C LYS A 168 9.72 -10.25 -22.33
N ILE A 169 9.89 -10.89 -21.17
CA ILE A 169 10.91 -11.93 -20.95
C ILE A 169 10.84 -13.01 -22.04
N SER A 170 9.62 -13.42 -22.43
CA SER A 170 9.38 -14.41 -23.48
C SER A 170 9.69 -13.95 -24.90
N GLU A 171 9.93 -12.66 -25.12
CA GLU A 171 10.14 -12.05 -26.45
C GLU A 171 11.62 -11.83 -26.80
N GLY A 172 12.53 -12.09 -25.85
CA GLY A 172 13.97 -11.96 -26.03
C GLY A 172 14.59 -10.81 -25.22
N ARG A 173 15.77 -10.34 -25.64
CA ARG A 173 16.52 -9.24 -24.98
C ARG A 173 16.69 -8.06 -25.94
N PRO A 174 16.78 -6.80 -25.42
CA PRO A 174 16.61 -6.40 -24.03
C PRO A 174 15.13 -6.51 -23.58
N ASN A 175 14.92 -6.99 -22.37
CA ASN A 175 13.59 -7.19 -21.79
C ASN A 175 13.44 -6.47 -20.44
N ILE A 176 12.34 -6.72 -19.75
CA ILE A 176 12.01 -6.07 -18.46
C ILE A 176 12.84 -6.56 -17.26
N GLU A 177 13.71 -7.55 -17.44
CA GLU A 177 14.74 -7.95 -16.45
C GLU A 177 15.95 -6.96 -16.57
#